data_1d211183a4deed268a1176c8487d3362
#
_entry.id   1d211183a4deed268a1176c8487d3362
#
_cell.length_a   1.000
_cell.length_b   1.000
_cell.length_c   1.000
_cell.angle_alpha   90.00
_cell.angle_beta   90.00
_cell.angle_gamma   90.00
#
_symmetry.space_group_name_H-M   'P 1'
#
loop_
_entity.id
_entity.type
_entity.pdbx_description
1 polymer ?
#
loop_
_entity_poly.entity_id
_entity_poly.type
_entity_poly.pdbx_seq_one_letter_code
_entity_poly.pdbx_strand_id
1 'polypeptide(L)'
;GIEMLRETGLLERIMPELLEGYGVEQKLFHHDDVYHHLLNTCDVAPDNIKLAALFHDIGKPRTDMHNGHFYGHDTEGEKITREIMQRLKFPNAEIDRVARLVRNHMFFFPYTEDGMSQEQIDVINEKAWTDSAVRRFIARVGEENVDDLFALRIADASANPKTAFQPKEVEELQKRISEVRAKDMVIKVTDLVINGEDLMSIGFVAGPQIGIVLNELLELVLDDPMLNTREKLLEIASQKIIK
;
A
#
# COMPACT_ATOMS: atom_id res chain seq x y z
N GLY A 1 -13.28 -13.65 -19.64
CA GLY A 1 -13.38 -14.49 -18.44
C GLY A 1 -14.48 -14.03 -17.48
N ILE A 2 -14.30 -12.93 -16.77
CA ILE A 2 -15.24 -12.45 -15.72
C ILE A 2 -16.62 -12.13 -16.31
N GLU A 3 -16.70 -11.42 -17.46
CA GLU A 3 -17.98 -11.16 -18.14
C GLU A 3 -18.77 -12.43 -18.48
N MET A 4 -18.10 -13.47 -18.94
CA MET A 4 -18.76 -14.77 -19.21
C MET A 4 -19.32 -15.38 -17.90
N LEU A 5 -18.63 -15.28 -16.78
CA LEU A 5 -19.13 -15.72 -15.47
C LEU A 5 -20.36 -14.91 -15.04
N ARG A 6 -20.37 -13.61 -15.32
CA ARG A 6 -21.52 -12.73 -15.04
C ARG A 6 -22.74 -13.12 -15.90
N GLU A 7 -22.56 -13.25 -17.21
CA GLU A 7 -23.63 -13.60 -18.15
C GLU A 7 -24.26 -14.98 -17.87
N THR A 8 -23.47 -15.91 -17.33
CA THR A 8 -23.95 -17.25 -16.94
C THR A 8 -24.51 -17.32 -15.52
N GLY A 9 -24.49 -16.21 -14.76
CA GLY A 9 -24.91 -16.17 -13.35
C GLY A 9 -23.96 -16.88 -12.38
N LEU A 10 -22.79 -17.32 -12.86
CA LEU A 10 -21.78 -17.96 -12.01
C LEU A 10 -21.06 -16.95 -11.12
N LEU A 11 -20.87 -15.72 -11.59
CA LEU A 11 -20.17 -14.69 -10.83
C LEU A 11 -20.86 -14.37 -9.49
N GLU A 12 -22.21 -14.35 -9.47
CA GLU A 12 -22.99 -14.16 -8.25
C GLU A 12 -22.73 -15.23 -7.18
N ARG A 13 -22.33 -16.43 -7.59
CA ARG A 13 -22.06 -17.54 -6.68
C ARG A 13 -20.61 -17.63 -6.25
N ILE A 14 -19.69 -17.15 -7.08
CA ILE A 14 -18.23 -17.25 -6.85
C ILE A 14 -17.69 -15.99 -6.19
N MET A 15 -18.07 -14.81 -6.72
CA MET A 15 -17.58 -13.50 -6.32
C MET A 15 -18.70 -12.45 -6.41
N PRO A 16 -19.78 -12.55 -5.59
CA PRO A 16 -20.87 -11.58 -5.61
C PRO A 16 -20.39 -10.14 -5.28
N GLU A 17 -19.31 -10.00 -4.49
CA GLU A 17 -18.74 -8.72 -4.09
C GLU A 17 -18.28 -7.89 -5.29
N LEU A 18 -17.81 -8.54 -6.34
CA LEU A 18 -17.39 -7.83 -7.55
C LEU A 18 -18.58 -7.15 -8.25
N LEU A 19 -19.76 -7.77 -8.19
CA LEU A 19 -20.98 -7.23 -8.79
C LEU A 19 -21.54 -6.03 -8.02
N GLU A 20 -21.16 -5.81 -6.77
CA GLU A 20 -21.57 -4.63 -6.02
C GLU A 20 -21.10 -3.32 -6.68
N GLY A 21 -20.03 -3.38 -7.46
CA GLY A 21 -19.50 -2.24 -8.24
C GLY A 21 -20.28 -1.92 -9.52
N TYR A 22 -21.19 -2.82 -9.95
CA TYR A 22 -21.93 -2.64 -11.20
C TYR A 22 -22.92 -1.48 -11.08
N GLY A 23 -22.77 -0.47 -11.95
CA GLY A 23 -23.59 0.75 -11.95
C GLY A 23 -23.22 1.76 -10.84
N VAL A 24 -22.16 1.52 -10.06
CA VAL A 24 -21.66 2.50 -9.09
C VAL A 24 -20.81 3.53 -9.81
N GLU A 25 -21.38 4.72 -10.04
CA GLU A 25 -20.75 5.82 -10.77
C GLU A 25 -19.61 6.46 -9.98
N GLN A 26 -18.50 6.78 -10.68
CA GLN A 26 -17.30 7.44 -10.14
C GLN A 26 -17.14 8.85 -10.73
N LYS A 27 -18.08 9.75 -10.44
CA LYS A 27 -18.37 11.01 -11.16
C LYS A 27 -17.18 11.94 -11.46
N LEU A 28 -16.14 11.96 -10.64
CA LEU A 28 -15.05 12.94 -10.74
C LEU A 28 -13.86 12.44 -11.57
N PHE A 29 -13.50 11.18 -11.42
CA PHE A 29 -12.20 10.71 -11.88
C PHE A 29 -12.25 9.58 -12.93
N HIS A 30 -13.39 8.90 -13.09
CA HIS A 30 -13.52 7.75 -13.99
C HIS A 30 -14.66 7.92 -15.00
N HIS A 31 -14.52 7.28 -16.16
CA HIS A 31 -15.57 7.23 -17.19
C HIS A 31 -16.55 6.10 -16.90
N ASP A 32 -16.03 4.99 -16.40
CA ASP A 32 -16.76 3.75 -16.15
C ASP A 32 -17.28 3.67 -14.71
N ASP A 33 -18.25 2.80 -14.45
CA ASP A 33 -18.60 2.40 -13.09
C ASP A 33 -17.45 1.60 -12.44
N VAL A 34 -17.56 1.33 -11.14
CA VAL A 34 -16.51 0.62 -10.41
C VAL A 34 -16.23 -0.76 -11.01
N TYR A 35 -17.27 -1.51 -11.39
CA TYR A 35 -17.13 -2.85 -11.96
C TYR A 35 -16.33 -2.87 -13.27
N HIS A 36 -16.72 -2.03 -14.24
CA HIS A 36 -16.02 -1.99 -15.53
C HIS A 36 -14.61 -1.43 -15.41
N HIS A 37 -14.39 -0.46 -14.51
CA HIS A 37 -13.05 0.03 -14.20
C HIS A 37 -12.14 -1.09 -13.66
N LEU A 38 -12.62 -1.92 -12.72
CA LEU A 38 -11.87 -3.07 -12.20
C LEU A 38 -11.49 -4.06 -13.30
N LEU A 39 -12.41 -4.35 -14.22
CA LEU A 39 -12.13 -5.24 -15.35
C LEU A 39 -11.09 -4.63 -16.30
N ASN A 40 -11.25 -3.35 -16.66
CA ASN A 40 -10.33 -2.66 -17.57
C ASN A 40 -8.91 -2.59 -16.96
N THR A 41 -8.81 -2.29 -15.66
CA THR A 41 -7.52 -2.31 -14.95
C THR A 41 -6.90 -3.72 -14.94
N CYS A 42 -7.72 -4.76 -14.69
CA CYS A 42 -7.26 -6.15 -14.73
C CYS A 42 -6.77 -6.55 -16.12
N ASP A 43 -7.42 -6.10 -17.20
CA ASP A 43 -7.03 -6.46 -18.57
C ASP A 43 -5.65 -5.90 -18.95
N VAL A 44 -5.34 -4.68 -18.55
CA VAL A 44 -4.06 -4.02 -18.86
C VAL A 44 -2.94 -4.35 -17.87
N ALA A 45 -3.28 -4.89 -16.69
CA ALA A 45 -2.30 -5.21 -15.65
C ALA A 45 -1.40 -6.39 -16.05
N PRO A 46 -0.12 -6.39 -15.64
CA PRO A 46 0.75 -7.56 -15.71
C PRO A 46 0.14 -8.79 -15.01
N ASP A 47 0.44 -9.98 -15.48
CA ASP A 47 -0.18 -11.23 -15.00
C ASP A 47 0.00 -11.46 -13.50
N ASN A 48 1.15 -11.10 -12.95
CA ASN A 48 1.48 -11.28 -11.54
C ASN A 48 0.67 -10.40 -10.58
N ILE A 49 -0.01 -9.35 -11.07
CA ILE A 49 -0.82 -8.44 -10.24
C ILE A 49 -2.29 -8.36 -10.67
N LYS A 50 -2.74 -9.23 -11.59
CA LYS A 50 -4.14 -9.21 -12.09
C LYS A 50 -5.19 -9.30 -10.99
N LEU A 51 -4.96 -10.10 -9.95
CA LEU A 51 -5.87 -10.17 -8.81
C LEU A 51 -5.91 -8.85 -8.02
N ALA A 52 -4.75 -8.23 -7.80
CA ALA A 52 -4.70 -6.92 -7.14
C ALA A 52 -5.42 -5.85 -7.99
N ALA A 53 -5.23 -5.87 -9.30
CA ALA A 53 -5.92 -4.98 -10.23
C ALA A 53 -7.44 -5.20 -10.24
N LEU A 54 -7.89 -6.47 -10.18
CA LEU A 54 -9.30 -6.80 -10.12
C LEU A 54 -9.97 -6.36 -8.81
N PHE A 55 -9.21 -6.23 -7.73
CA PHE A 55 -9.75 -5.96 -6.39
C PHE A 55 -9.38 -4.59 -5.82
N HIS A 56 -8.55 -3.76 -6.47
CA HIS A 56 -8.03 -2.55 -5.86
C HIS A 56 -9.13 -1.60 -5.36
N ASP A 57 -10.20 -1.47 -6.10
CA ASP A 57 -11.33 -0.58 -5.81
C ASP A 57 -12.61 -1.31 -5.34
N ILE A 58 -12.52 -2.60 -5.04
CA ILE A 58 -13.68 -3.44 -4.66
C ILE A 58 -14.38 -2.96 -3.38
N GLY A 59 -13.71 -2.16 -2.57
CA GLY A 59 -14.27 -1.56 -1.36
C GLY A 59 -15.17 -0.35 -1.61
N LYS A 60 -15.11 0.28 -2.79
CA LYS A 60 -15.86 1.53 -3.10
C LYS A 60 -17.38 1.39 -2.88
N PRO A 61 -18.06 0.31 -3.34
CA PRO A 61 -19.50 0.18 -3.17
C PRO A 61 -19.97 0.14 -1.71
N ARG A 62 -19.10 -0.27 -0.80
CA ARG A 62 -19.40 -0.39 0.64
C ARG A 62 -18.97 0.82 1.46
N THR A 63 -18.42 1.84 0.82
CA THR A 63 -18.01 3.08 1.47
C THR A 63 -18.83 4.24 0.98
N ASP A 64 -19.14 5.17 1.90
CA ASP A 64 -19.92 6.36 1.55
C ASP A 64 -19.12 7.27 0.63
N MET A 65 -19.75 7.69 -0.47
CA MET A 65 -19.20 8.68 -1.37
C MET A 65 -19.48 10.10 -0.86
N HIS A 66 -18.42 10.80 -0.44
CA HIS A 66 -18.50 12.21 -0.07
C HIS A 66 -17.73 13.08 -1.07
N ASN A 67 -18.41 14.04 -1.69
CA ASN A 67 -17.82 14.96 -2.66
C ASN A 67 -17.07 14.26 -3.82
N GLY A 68 -17.53 13.05 -4.22
CA GLY A 68 -16.90 12.25 -5.27
C GLY A 68 -15.75 11.36 -4.83
N HIS A 69 -15.45 11.30 -3.53
CA HIS A 69 -14.40 10.46 -2.95
C HIS A 69 -14.99 9.34 -2.10
N PHE A 70 -14.42 8.13 -2.23
CA PHE A 70 -14.79 6.94 -1.46
C PHE A 70 -13.78 6.74 -0.32
N TYR A 71 -13.98 7.43 0.80
CA TYR A 71 -13.02 7.36 1.91
C TYR A 71 -12.99 5.97 2.58
N GLY A 72 -11.80 5.42 2.75
CA GLY A 72 -11.58 4.12 3.41
C GLY A 72 -11.86 2.90 2.53
N HIS A 73 -12.11 3.08 1.23
CA HIS A 73 -12.32 1.96 0.30
C HIS A 73 -11.08 1.03 0.20
N ASP A 74 -9.90 1.54 0.44
CA ASP A 74 -8.66 0.78 0.51
C ASP A 74 -8.65 -0.21 1.68
N THR A 75 -9.14 0.22 2.86
CA THR A 75 -9.26 -0.62 4.06
C THR A 75 -10.38 -1.65 3.91
N GLU A 76 -11.54 -1.24 3.42
CA GLU A 76 -12.65 -2.17 3.16
C GLU A 76 -12.30 -3.13 2.02
N GLY A 77 -11.61 -2.64 0.98
CA GLY A 77 -11.11 -3.46 -0.13
C GLY A 77 -10.14 -4.54 0.32
N GLU A 78 -9.19 -4.23 1.21
CA GLU A 78 -8.30 -5.22 1.82
C GLU A 78 -9.10 -6.35 2.49
N LYS A 79 -10.10 -6.01 3.30
CA LYS A 79 -10.92 -6.97 4.01
C LYS A 79 -11.70 -7.87 3.06
N ILE A 80 -12.40 -7.29 2.09
CA ILE A 80 -13.16 -8.01 1.07
C ILE A 80 -12.23 -8.94 0.27
N THR A 81 -11.06 -8.46 -0.14
CA THR A 81 -10.05 -9.26 -0.86
C THR A 81 -9.64 -10.50 -0.06
N ARG A 82 -9.35 -10.34 1.23
CA ARG A 82 -9.03 -11.47 2.12
C ARG A 82 -10.17 -12.47 2.22
N GLU A 83 -11.40 -12.02 2.39
CA GLU A 83 -12.59 -12.86 2.48
C GLU A 83 -12.81 -13.67 1.19
N ILE A 84 -12.71 -13.04 0.01
CA ILE A 84 -12.83 -13.70 -1.29
C ILE A 84 -11.73 -14.74 -1.47
N MET A 85 -10.47 -14.36 -1.30
CA MET A 85 -9.35 -15.24 -1.57
C MET A 85 -9.27 -16.41 -0.57
N GLN A 86 -9.65 -16.21 0.68
CA GLN A 86 -9.78 -17.30 1.68
C GLN A 86 -10.91 -18.28 1.29
N ARG A 87 -12.07 -17.76 0.87
CA ARG A 87 -13.20 -18.56 0.39
C ARG A 87 -12.81 -19.40 -0.83
N LEU A 88 -12.03 -18.83 -1.73
CA LEU A 88 -11.51 -19.48 -2.94
C LEU A 88 -10.26 -20.35 -2.70
N LYS A 89 -9.81 -20.45 -1.43
CA LYS A 89 -8.69 -21.31 -1.01
C LYS A 89 -7.33 -20.96 -1.60
N PHE A 90 -7.07 -19.68 -1.84
CA PHE A 90 -5.73 -19.22 -2.19
C PHE A 90 -4.74 -19.44 -1.02
N PRO A 91 -3.42 -19.61 -1.30
CA PRO A 91 -2.39 -19.67 -0.27
C PRO A 91 -2.33 -18.39 0.56
N ASN A 92 -2.08 -18.50 1.87
CA ASN A 92 -2.03 -17.33 2.76
C ASN A 92 -1.01 -16.28 2.30
N ALA A 93 0.16 -16.69 1.81
CA ALA A 93 1.16 -15.75 1.31
C ALA A 93 0.65 -14.91 0.12
N GLU A 94 -0.15 -15.51 -0.77
CA GLU A 94 -0.75 -14.80 -1.90
C GLU A 94 -1.88 -13.89 -1.43
N ILE A 95 -2.71 -14.33 -0.49
CA ILE A 95 -3.74 -13.50 0.15
C ILE A 95 -3.11 -12.26 0.77
N ASP A 96 -2.05 -12.44 1.56
CA ASP A 96 -1.35 -11.35 2.22
C ASP A 96 -0.74 -10.36 1.21
N ARG A 97 -0.14 -10.86 0.14
CA ARG A 97 0.43 -10.05 -0.92
C ARG A 97 -0.64 -9.22 -1.63
N VAL A 98 -1.70 -9.85 -2.14
CA VAL A 98 -2.76 -9.17 -2.89
C VAL A 98 -3.49 -8.16 -2.01
N ALA A 99 -3.88 -8.57 -0.79
CA ALA A 99 -4.55 -7.68 0.17
C ALA A 99 -3.69 -6.46 0.53
N ARG A 100 -2.37 -6.63 0.65
CA ARG A 100 -1.43 -5.53 0.90
C ARG A 100 -1.34 -4.56 -0.28
N LEU A 101 -1.35 -5.05 -1.51
CA LEU A 101 -1.40 -4.21 -2.71
C LEU A 101 -2.69 -3.41 -2.75
N VAL A 102 -3.85 -4.07 -2.51
CA VAL A 102 -5.15 -3.39 -2.42
C VAL A 102 -5.17 -2.34 -1.32
N ARG A 103 -4.65 -2.64 -0.13
CA ARG A 103 -4.59 -1.70 1.01
C ARG A 103 -3.77 -0.46 0.73
N ASN A 104 -2.74 -0.57 -0.10
CA ASN A 104 -1.78 0.51 -0.34
C ASN A 104 -1.86 1.13 -1.74
N HIS A 105 -2.86 0.77 -2.58
CA HIS A 105 -2.94 1.28 -3.95
C HIS A 105 -3.11 2.81 -4.02
N MET A 106 -3.73 3.42 -2.99
CA MET A 106 -3.87 4.87 -2.84
C MET A 106 -2.65 5.52 -2.19
N PHE A 107 -1.44 5.11 -2.55
CA PHE A 107 -0.27 5.81 -2.05
C PHE A 107 -0.16 7.22 -2.66
N PHE A 108 0.23 8.18 -1.83
CA PHE A 108 0.19 9.58 -2.15
C PHE A 108 1.20 9.95 -3.24
N PHE A 109 0.70 10.56 -4.32
CA PHE A 109 1.48 11.43 -5.20
C PHE A 109 1.18 12.88 -4.84
N PRO A 110 2.21 13.73 -4.72
CA PRO A 110 1.94 15.16 -4.54
C PRO A 110 1.12 15.64 -5.74
N TYR A 111 0.02 16.30 -5.42
CA TYR A 111 -0.82 16.90 -6.45
C TYR A 111 -0.02 18.03 -7.12
N THR A 112 0.14 17.95 -8.42
CA THR A 112 0.72 19.01 -9.23
C THR A 112 -0.40 19.71 -10.01
N GLU A 113 -0.50 21.02 -9.89
CA GLU A 113 -1.46 21.81 -10.65
C GLU A 113 -0.96 22.05 -12.09
N ASP A 114 -1.89 22.08 -13.04
CA ASP A 114 -1.56 22.47 -14.41
C ASP A 114 -0.91 23.87 -14.44
N GLY A 115 0.29 23.93 -15.05
CA GLY A 115 1.06 25.18 -15.16
C GLY A 115 2.16 25.36 -14.11
N MET A 116 2.35 24.41 -13.18
CA MET A 116 3.54 24.40 -12.32
C MET A 116 4.82 24.19 -13.13
N SER A 117 5.87 24.93 -12.75
CA SER A 117 7.20 24.69 -13.29
C SER A 117 7.81 23.41 -12.73
N GLN A 118 8.76 22.79 -13.46
CA GLN A 118 9.46 21.60 -12.97
C GLN A 118 10.14 21.85 -11.62
N GLU A 119 10.70 23.03 -11.39
CA GLU A 119 11.31 23.41 -10.12
C GLU A 119 10.30 23.41 -8.94
N GLN A 120 9.08 23.87 -9.17
CA GLN A 120 8.01 23.81 -8.16
C GLN A 120 7.59 22.36 -7.84
N ILE A 121 7.48 21.52 -8.87
CA ILE A 121 7.18 20.09 -8.74
C ILE A 121 8.29 19.39 -7.94
N ASP A 122 9.56 19.65 -8.27
CA ASP A 122 10.71 19.06 -7.57
C ASP A 122 10.74 19.44 -6.10
N VAL A 123 10.44 20.68 -5.74
CA VAL A 123 10.35 21.15 -4.34
C VAL A 123 9.21 20.43 -3.59
N ILE A 124 8.07 20.24 -4.23
CA ILE A 124 6.93 19.52 -3.63
C ILE A 124 7.30 18.04 -3.39
N ASN A 125 7.90 17.40 -4.39
CA ASN A 125 8.33 16.01 -4.31
C ASN A 125 9.40 15.80 -3.24
N GLU A 126 10.39 16.67 -3.16
CA GLU A 126 11.44 16.61 -2.13
C GLU A 126 10.86 16.70 -0.72
N LYS A 127 9.88 17.58 -0.51
CA LYS A 127 9.20 17.73 0.79
C LYS A 127 8.29 16.57 1.16
N ALA A 128 7.60 15.98 0.15
CA ALA A 128 6.67 14.88 0.37
C ALA A 128 7.40 13.54 0.57
N TRP A 129 8.48 13.30 -0.21
CA TRP A 129 9.21 12.04 -0.23
C TRP A 129 10.62 12.19 0.38
N THR A 130 10.68 12.57 1.64
CA THR A 130 11.92 12.54 2.43
C THR A 130 12.43 11.11 2.57
N ASP A 131 13.70 10.92 2.90
CA ASP A 131 14.27 9.57 3.15
C ASP A 131 13.44 8.79 4.18
N SER A 132 12.98 9.46 5.24
CA SER A 132 12.10 8.88 6.25
C SER A 132 10.73 8.47 5.68
N ALA A 133 10.10 9.31 4.86
CA ALA A 133 8.83 8.98 4.22
C ALA A 133 8.96 7.77 3.29
N VAL A 134 10.05 7.69 2.52
CA VAL A 134 10.35 6.54 1.65
C VAL A 134 10.57 5.27 2.49
N ARG A 135 11.36 5.32 3.56
CA ARG A 135 11.57 4.17 4.44
C ARG A 135 10.25 3.65 5.04
N ARG A 136 9.40 4.56 5.56
CA ARG A 136 8.07 4.19 6.06
C ARG A 136 7.16 3.60 4.99
N PHE A 137 7.19 4.16 3.79
CA PHE A 137 6.44 3.60 2.67
C PHE A 137 6.88 2.16 2.37
N ILE A 138 8.19 1.90 2.23
CA ILE A 138 8.72 0.56 1.98
C ILE A 138 8.39 -0.38 3.15
N ALA A 139 8.57 0.06 4.40
CA ALA A 139 8.24 -0.75 5.58
C ALA A 139 6.76 -1.17 5.62
N ARG A 140 5.85 -0.27 5.25
CA ARG A 140 4.41 -0.52 5.21
C ARG A 140 4.00 -1.45 4.07
N VAL A 141 4.54 -1.22 2.87
CA VAL A 141 4.20 -1.98 1.67
C VAL A 141 4.88 -3.36 1.67
N GLY A 142 6.07 -3.45 2.23
CA GLY A 142 7.00 -4.56 2.04
C GLY A 142 7.84 -4.34 0.80
N GLU A 143 9.16 -4.45 0.92
CA GLU A 143 10.09 -4.15 -0.17
C GLU A 143 9.81 -4.97 -1.43
N GLU A 144 9.43 -6.23 -1.25
CA GLU A 144 9.09 -7.17 -2.31
C GLU A 144 7.84 -6.80 -3.11
N ASN A 145 6.98 -5.92 -2.56
CA ASN A 145 5.71 -5.52 -3.18
C ASN A 145 5.77 -4.12 -3.83
N VAL A 146 6.84 -3.38 -3.65
CA VAL A 146 6.93 -1.99 -4.12
C VAL A 146 6.76 -1.89 -5.63
N ASP A 147 7.47 -2.72 -6.39
CA ASP A 147 7.41 -2.70 -7.86
C ASP A 147 6.02 -3.15 -8.37
N ASP A 148 5.40 -4.11 -7.72
CA ASP A 148 4.03 -4.55 -8.01
C ASP A 148 3.00 -3.45 -7.73
N LEU A 149 3.20 -2.67 -6.67
CA LEU A 149 2.34 -1.54 -6.35
C LEU A 149 2.43 -0.42 -7.39
N PHE A 150 3.63 -0.15 -7.91
CA PHE A 150 3.80 0.77 -9.03
C PHE A 150 3.15 0.26 -10.31
N ALA A 151 3.32 -1.03 -10.62
CA ALA A 151 2.66 -1.65 -11.76
C ALA A 151 1.13 -1.57 -11.65
N LEU A 152 0.58 -1.76 -10.45
CA LEU A 152 -0.85 -1.59 -10.18
C LEU A 152 -1.30 -0.15 -10.43
N ARG A 153 -0.54 0.85 -9.95
CA ARG A 153 -0.86 2.27 -10.18
C ARG A 153 -0.83 2.65 -11.66
N ILE A 154 0.13 2.13 -12.41
CA ILE A 154 0.22 2.33 -13.86
C ILE A 154 -0.97 1.70 -14.57
N ALA A 155 -1.37 0.48 -14.19
CA ALA A 155 -2.51 -0.20 -14.77
C ALA A 155 -3.83 0.54 -14.49
N ASP A 156 -4.06 0.96 -13.24
CA ASP A 156 -5.22 1.77 -12.82
C ASP A 156 -5.33 3.06 -13.66
N ALA A 157 -4.25 3.84 -13.73
CA ALA A 157 -4.20 5.07 -14.49
C ALA A 157 -4.40 4.85 -15.99
N SER A 158 -3.83 3.77 -16.55
CA SER A 158 -3.94 3.42 -17.98
C SER A 158 -5.35 2.96 -18.37
N ALA A 159 -6.07 2.36 -17.43
CA ALA A 159 -7.45 1.92 -17.63
C ALA A 159 -8.44 3.10 -17.60
N ASN A 160 -8.00 4.29 -17.19
CA ASN A 160 -8.86 5.46 -17.07
C ASN A 160 -8.54 6.51 -18.14
N PRO A 161 -9.31 6.62 -19.24
CA PRO A 161 -9.02 7.54 -20.33
C PRO A 161 -9.16 9.03 -19.97
N LYS A 162 -9.78 9.35 -18.82
CA LYS A 162 -9.89 10.75 -18.35
C LYS A 162 -8.65 11.22 -17.59
N THR A 163 -7.81 10.32 -17.12
CA THR A 163 -6.62 10.69 -16.35
C THR A 163 -5.48 10.97 -17.33
N ALA A 164 -5.01 12.20 -17.38
CA ALA A 164 -3.74 12.52 -18.03
C ALA A 164 -2.60 11.95 -17.17
N PHE A 165 -2.45 10.63 -17.21
CA PHE A 165 -1.39 9.95 -16.47
C PHE A 165 -0.03 10.42 -17.00
N GLN A 166 0.80 10.92 -16.08
CA GLN A 166 2.18 11.32 -16.38
C GLN A 166 3.13 10.22 -15.86
N PRO A 167 3.64 9.34 -16.75
CA PRO A 167 4.58 8.29 -16.36
C PRO A 167 5.78 8.81 -15.58
N LYS A 168 6.18 10.05 -15.88
CA LYS A 168 7.32 10.74 -15.27
C LYS A 168 7.20 10.85 -13.73
N GLU A 169 6.01 11.08 -13.20
CA GLU A 169 5.81 11.17 -11.74
C GLU A 169 6.12 9.83 -11.05
N VAL A 170 5.72 8.73 -11.67
CA VAL A 170 6.03 7.37 -11.19
C VAL A 170 7.53 7.11 -11.27
N GLU A 171 8.16 7.47 -12.38
CA GLU A 171 9.60 7.29 -12.59
C GLU A 171 10.43 8.08 -11.57
N GLU A 172 10.03 9.31 -11.24
CA GLU A 172 10.70 10.14 -10.24
C GLU A 172 10.63 9.51 -8.85
N LEU A 173 9.46 9.01 -8.44
CA LEU A 173 9.32 8.33 -7.16
C LEU A 173 10.08 7.00 -7.13
N GLN A 174 10.07 6.22 -8.22
CA GLN A 174 10.88 5.00 -8.34
C GLN A 174 12.38 5.31 -8.21
N LYS A 175 12.85 6.37 -8.87
CA LYS A 175 14.22 6.85 -8.74
C LYS A 175 14.53 7.23 -7.29
N ARG A 176 13.66 7.99 -6.65
CA ARG A 176 13.81 8.41 -5.26
C ARG A 176 13.88 7.21 -4.30
N ILE A 177 13.02 6.22 -4.50
CA ILE A 177 13.07 4.96 -3.73
C ILE A 177 14.39 4.23 -3.96
N SER A 178 14.87 4.17 -5.19
CA SER A 178 16.16 3.53 -5.52
C SER A 178 17.34 4.23 -4.86
N GLU A 179 17.34 5.57 -4.80
CA GLU A 179 18.36 6.37 -4.10
C GLU A 179 18.37 6.11 -2.58
N VAL A 180 17.19 5.99 -1.98
CA VAL A 180 17.09 5.67 -0.55
C VAL A 180 17.49 4.22 -0.28
N ARG A 181 17.11 3.28 -1.16
CA ARG A 181 17.52 1.86 -1.08
C ARG A 181 19.04 1.67 -1.18
N ALA A 182 19.73 2.53 -1.93
CA ALA A 182 21.19 2.49 -2.05
C ALA A 182 21.92 2.92 -0.76
N LYS A 183 21.22 3.56 0.18
CA LYS A 183 21.70 3.84 1.52
C LYS A 183 21.40 2.63 2.41
N ASP A 184 22.24 2.29 3.39
CA ASP A 184 21.96 1.24 4.35
C ASP A 184 20.61 1.46 5.02
N MET A 185 19.63 0.58 4.74
CA MET A 185 18.25 0.77 5.16
C MET A 185 17.86 -0.20 6.26
N VAL A 186 17.37 0.36 7.36
CA VAL A 186 16.57 -0.36 8.35
C VAL A 186 15.10 -0.13 8.01
N ILE A 187 14.38 -1.19 7.66
CA ILE A 187 12.95 -1.14 7.28
C ILE A 187 12.08 -2.15 8.03
N LYS A 188 12.69 -3.10 8.72
CA LYS A 188 12.00 -4.17 9.48
C LYS A 188 12.52 -4.23 10.90
N VAL A 189 11.70 -4.72 11.82
CA VAL A 189 12.14 -5.00 13.20
C VAL A 189 13.37 -5.89 13.25
N THR A 190 13.50 -6.84 12.32
CA THR A 190 14.67 -7.74 12.21
C THR A 190 15.95 -7.04 11.78
N ASP A 191 15.88 -5.81 11.28
CA ASP A 191 17.03 -5.01 10.87
C ASP A 191 17.58 -4.15 12.04
N LEU A 192 16.84 -4.09 13.16
CA LEU A 192 17.35 -3.48 14.38
C LEU A 192 18.54 -4.27 14.93
N VAL A 193 19.54 -3.54 15.43
CA VAL A 193 20.72 -4.15 16.05
C VAL A 193 20.45 -4.79 17.42
N ILE A 194 19.22 -4.69 17.94
CA ILE A 194 18.74 -5.34 19.15
C ILE A 194 17.50 -6.18 18.85
N ASN A 195 17.22 -7.12 19.72
CA ASN A 195 16.08 -8.03 19.62
C ASN A 195 15.35 -8.17 20.97
N GLY A 196 14.40 -9.11 21.04
CA GLY A 196 13.62 -9.33 22.27
C GLY A 196 14.46 -9.81 23.46
N GLU A 197 15.55 -10.55 23.23
CA GLU A 197 16.45 -11.01 24.29
C GLU A 197 17.20 -9.81 24.90
N ASP A 198 17.60 -8.87 24.08
CA ASP A 198 18.24 -7.64 24.52
C ASP A 198 17.31 -6.82 25.42
N LEU A 199 16.03 -6.71 25.05
CA LEU A 199 15.03 -6.01 25.88
C LEU A 199 14.80 -6.75 27.21
N MET A 200 14.74 -8.08 27.20
CA MET A 200 14.61 -8.86 28.43
C MET A 200 15.83 -8.68 29.36
N SER A 201 17.03 -8.53 28.79
CA SER A 201 18.26 -8.31 29.59
C SER A 201 18.25 -7.00 30.39
N ILE A 202 17.46 -6.02 29.98
CA ILE A 202 17.31 -4.73 30.69
C ILE A 202 16.03 -4.68 31.56
N GLY A 203 15.25 -5.77 31.65
CA GLY A 203 14.14 -5.90 32.58
C GLY A 203 12.73 -6.00 31.98
N PHE A 204 12.59 -6.09 30.66
CA PHE A 204 11.29 -6.40 30.05
C PHE A 204 10.91 -7.85 30.30
N VAL A 205 9.64 -8.09 30.57
CA VAL A 205 9.07 -9.45 30.72
C VAL A 205 8.70 -9.99 29.35
N ALA A 206 8.96 -11.29 29.11
CA ALA A 206 8.57 -11.96 27.87
C ALA A 206 7.06 -11.83 27.63
N GLY A 207 6.68 -11.35 26.44
CA GLY A 207 5.29 -11.17 26.08
C GLY A 207 5.08 -10.15 24.95
N PRO A 208 3.81 -9.81 24.63
CA PRO A 208 3.47 -8.91 23.52
C PRO A 208 4.10 -7.52 23.60
N GLN A 209 4.43 -7.05 24.82
CA GLN A 209 5.06 -5.75 25.04
C GLN A 209 6.42 -5.63 24.35
N ILE A 210 7.20 -6.72 24.27
CA ILE A 210 8.47 -6.74 23.54
C ILE A 210 8.29 -6.35 22.08
N GLY A 211 7.28 -6.93 21.40
CA GLY A 211 6.97 -6.60 20.03
C GLY A 211 6.54 -5.15 19.84
N ILE A 212 5.75 -4.61 20.78
CA ILE A 212 5.33 -3.21 20.75
C ILE A 212 6.55 -2.28 20.86
N VAL A 213 7.43 -2.53 21.82
CA VAL A 213 8.63 -1.69 22.01
C VAL A 213 9.57 -1.76 20.81
N LEU A 214 9.79 -2.96 20.24
CA LEU A 214 10.62 -3.11 19.03
C LEU A 214 10.03 -2.35 17.84
N ASN A 215 8.72 -2.37 17.64
CA ASN A 215 8.08 -1.58 16.60
C ASN A 215 8.19 -0.06 16.85
N GLU A 216 8.05 0.39 18.09
CA GLU A 216 8.26 1.81 18.42
C GLU A 216 9.71 2.25 18.19
N LEU A 217 10.69 1.39 18.49
CA LEU A 217 12.09 1.65 18.19
C LEU A 217 12.35 1.68 16.68
N LEU A 218 11.72 0.80 15.92
CA LEU A 218 11.78 0.82 14.47
C LEU A 218 11.28 2.15 13.91
N GLU A 219 10.13 2.66 14.39
CA GLU A 219 9.61 3.97 13.95
C GLU A 219 10.61 5.11 14.15
N LEU A 220 11.33 5.10 15.28
CA LEU A 220 12.38 6.09 15.53
C LEU A 220 13.58 5.93 14.58
N VAL A 221 13.97 4.70 14.27
CA VAL A 221 15.07 4.41 13.34
C VAL A 221 14.68 4.72 11.89
N LEU A 222 13.41 4.53 11.52
CA LEU A 222 12.92 4.95 10.20
C LEU A 222 13.05 6.47 10.00
N ASP A 223 12.93 7.25 11.08
CA ASP A 223 13.19 8.70 11.05
C ASP A 223 14.68 9.03 11.05
N ASP A 224 15.42 8.47 11.98
CA ASP A 224 16.86 8.69 12.15
C ASP A 224 17.62 7.35 12.23
N PRO A 225 18.16 6.85 11.10
CA PRO A 225 18.94 5.62 11.07
C PRO A 225 20.16 5.61 12.01
N MET A 226 20.66 6.79 12.40
CA MET A 226 21.80 6.91 13.33
C MET A 226 21.43 6.45 14.74
N LEU A 227 20.15 6.24 15.03
CA LEU A 227 19.71 5.65 16.29
C LEU A 227 19.88 4.13 16.33
N ASN A 228 20.10 3.45 15.20
CA ASN A 228 20.25 2.00 15.15
C ASN A 228 21.61 1.53 15.67
N THR A 229 21.90 1.89 16.91
CA THR A 229 23.04 1.34 17.68
C THR A 229 22.53 0.69 18.96
N ARG A 230 23.18 -0.38 19.39
CA ARG A 230 22.76 -1.13 20.60
C ARG A 230 22.62 -0.23 21.81
N GLU A 231 23.58 0.65 22.01
CA GLU A 231 23.62 1.57 23.14
C GLU A 231 22.39 2.52 23.15
N LYS A 232 22.15 3.23 22.06
CA LYS A 232 21.05 4.19 21.95
C LYS A 232 19.68 3.50 22.06
N LEU A 233 19.51 2.37 21.37
CA LEU A 233 18.23 1.67 21.40
C LEU A 233 17.90 1.10 22.78
N LEU A 234 18.88 0.58 23.52
CA LEU A 234 18.67 0.11 24.87
C LEU A 234 18.43 1.28 25.86
N GLU A 235 19.10 2.40 25.67
CA GLU A 235 18.85 3.63 26.44
C GLU A 235 17.39 4.09 26.26
N ILE A 236 16.93 4.22 25.01
CA ILE A 236 15.53 4.61 24.69
C ILE A 236 14.55 3.59 25.27
N ALA A 237 14.81 2.29 25.09
CA ALA A 237 13.95 1.24 25.60
C ALA A 237 13.86 1.26 27.14
N SER A 238 14.97 1.52 27.84
CA SER A 238 14.98 1.56 29.31
C SER A 238 14.00 2.58 29.90
N GLN A 239 13.76 3.69 29.20
CA GLN A 239 12.81 4.74 29.60
C GLN A 239 11.35 4.27 29.50
N LYS A 240 11.09 3.18 28.78
CA LYS A 240 9.74 2.61 28.54
C LYS A 240 9.41 1.45 29.51
N ILE A 241 10.33 1.09 30.39
CA ILE A 241 10.06 0.08 31.42
C ILE A 241 9.06 0.67 32.41
N ILE A 242 7.84 0.17 32.36
CA ILE A 242 6.82 0.51 33.35
C ILE A 242 7.19 -0.20 34.64
N LYS A 243 7.48 0.57 35.70
CA LYS A 243 7.71 0.06 37.04
C LYS A 243 6.42 -0.45 37.67
#